data_063d7b68b287ebea514c28f18b416b39
#
_entry.id   063d7b68b287ebea514c28f18b416b39
#
_cell.length_a   1.000
_cell.length_b   1.000
_cell.length_c   1.000
_cell.angle_alpha   90.00
_cell.angle_beta   90.00
_cell.angle_gamma   90.00
#
_symmetry.space_group_name_H-M   'P 1'
#
loop_
_entity.id
_entity.type
_entity.pdbx_description
1 polymer ?
#
loop_
_entity_poly.entity_id
_entity_poly.type
_entity_poly.pdbx_seq_one_letter_code
_entity_poly.pdbx_strand_id
1 'polypeptide(L)'
;PEELIVVGSGVTGAEFAGAYQALGSKVTLVSSRDRVLPGEDPDAAAVLEDVFRRRGMNVMARSRAQSAKRVGDRVEVTLSDGRVITGSHCLMAVGAIPNTECMGLEEAGVRLRESGHIWTDKVSRTTAPGVYAAGDVTGVFALASVAAMQGRIAMYHFLGDAVAPLNLKTVSSNVFTDP
;
A
#
# COMPACT_ATOMS: atom_id res chain seq x y z
N PRO A 1 16.30 -6.29 -11.70
CA PRO A 1 17.32 -6.65 -10.71
C PRO A 1 17.61 -8.14 -10.70
N GLU A 2 18.85 -8.54 -10.49
CA GLU A 2 19.22 -9.94 -10.38
C GLU A 2 18.81 -10.50 -9.01
N GLU A 3 19.09 -9.75 -7.95
CA GLU A 3 18.73 -10.08 -6.57
C GLU A 3 17.97 -8.92 -5.95
N LEU A 4 16.67 -9.10 -5.71
CA LEU A 4 15.79 -8.07 -5.18
C LEU A 4 15.43 -8.35 -3.71
N ILE A 5 15.65 -7.38 -2.85
CA ILE A 5 15.11 -7.37 -1.49
C ILE A 5 13.84 -6.52 -1.52
N VAL A 6 12.70 -7.10 -1.12
CA VAL A 6 11.44 -6.37 -0.95
C VAL A 6 11.16 -6.23 0.54
N VAL A 7 11.10 -5.01 1.04
CA VAL A 7 10.79 -4.70 2.44
C VAL A 7 9.33 -4.28 2.55
N GLY A 8 8.53 -5.10 3.23
CA GLY A 8 7.09 -4.96 3.37
C GLY A 8 6.34 -6.05 2.60
N SER A 9 5.40 -6.71 3.27
CA SER A 9 4.65 -7.86 2.76
C SER A 9 3.15 -7.60 2.60
N GLY A 10 2.75 -6.33 2.58
CA GLY A 10 1.40 -5.93 2.19
C GLY A 10 1.17 -6.14 0.69
N VAL A 11 0.02 -5.69 0.18
CA VAL A 11 -0.38 -5.87 -1.23
C VAL A 11 0.74 -5.46 -2.18
N THR A 12 1.23 -4.22 -2.09
CA THR A 12 2.30 -3.71 -2.96
C THR A 12 3.56 -4.58 -2.92
N GLY A 13 4.01 -4.96 -1.71
CA GLY A 13 5.21 -5.80 -1.57
C GLY A 13 5.03 -7.19 -2.15
N ALA A 14 3.88 -7.82 -1.92
CA ALA A 14 3.56 -9.15 -2.43
C ALA A 14 3.47 -9.15 -3.98
N GLU A 15 2.79 -8.17 -4.56
CA GLU A 15 2.66 -8.01 -6.01
C GLU A 15 4.01 -7.82 -6.70
N PHE A 16 4.84 -6.88 -6.21
CA PHE A 16 6.17 -6.66 -6.78
C PHE A 16 7.09 -7.87 -6.56
N ALA A 17 7.04 -8.50 -5.39
CA ALA A 17 7.85 -9.70 -5.13
C ALA A 17 7.50 -10.84 -6.11
N GLY A 18 6.21 -11.10 -6.31
CA GLY A 18 5.72 -12.08 -7.26
C GLY A 18 6.10 -11.75 -8.71
N ALA A 19 5.88 -10.51 -9.13
CA ALA A 19 6.20 -10.05 -10.48
C ALA A 19 7.70 -10.18 -10.80
N TYR A 20 8.57 -9.71 -9.91
CA TYR A 20 10.02 -9.81 -10.13
C TYR A 20 10.53 -11.25 -10.04
N GLN A 21 9.92 -12.11 -9.20
CA GLN A 21 10.22 -13.53 -9.20
C GLN A 21 9.86 -14.17 -10.54
N ALA A 22 8.68 -13.86 -11.09
CA ALA A 22 8.26 -14.35 -12.42
C ALA A 22 9.16 -13.86 -13.54
N LEU A 23 9.77 -12.67 -13.40
CA LEU A 23 10.77 -12.13 -14.32
C LEU A 23 12.17 -12.73 -14.13
N GLY A 24 12.35 -13.69 -13.22
CA GLY A 24 13.61 -14.41 -13.01
C GLY A 24 14.53 -13.80 -11.95
N SER A 25 14.12 -12.78 -11.21
CA SER A 25 14.88 -12.25 -10.09
C SER A 25 14.87 -13.23 -8.90
N LYS A 26 16.00 -13.33 -8.20
CA LYS A 26 16.04 -13.94 -6.87
C LYS A 26 15.45 -12.96 -5.87
N VAL A 27 14.31 -13.29 -5.28
CA VAL A 27 13.59 -12.36 -4.40
C VAL A 27 13.72 -12.78 -2.94
N THR A 28 14.06 -11.82 -2.06
CA THR A 28 13.91 -11.93 -0.61
C THR A 28 12.84 -10.96 -0.15
N LEU A 29 11.72 -11.49 0.35
CA LEU A 29 10.59 -10.72 0.89
C LEU A 29 10.70 -10.64 2.41
N VAL A 30 10.87 -9.43 2.94
CA VAL A 30 11.02 -9.17 4.37
C VAL A 30 9.71 -8.64 4.95
N SER A 31 9.14 -9.37 5.89
CA SER A 31 7.91 -9.03 6.59
C SER A 31 8.16 -8.79 8.08
N SER A 32 7.74 -7.63 8.60
CA SER A 32 7.68 -7.40 10.04
C SER A 32 6.52 -8.13 10.72
N ARG A 33 5.60 -8.69 9.92
CA ARG A 33 4.46 -9.47 10.35
C ARG A 33 4.78 -10.97 10.30
N ASP A 34 3.85 -11.77 10.80
CA ASP A 34 3.97 -13.23 10.86
C ASP A 34 3.77 -13.94 9.52
N ARG A 35 3.18 -13.23 8.53
CA ARG A 35 2.86 -13.77 7.20
C ARG A 35 2.90 -12.71 6.10
N VAL A 36 2.86 -13.16 4.86
CA VAL A 36 2.59 -12.33 3.67
C VAL A 36 1.12 -11.93 3.68
N LEU A 37 0.78 -10.75 3.14
CA LEU A 37 -0.58 -10.21 3.10
C LEU A 37 -1.28 -10.24 4.48
N PRO A 38 -0.73 -9.59 5.51
CA PRO A 38 -1.23 -9.72 6.88
C PRO A 38 -2.64 -9.13 7.08
N GLY A 39 -3.12 -8.31 6.14
CA GLY A 39 -4.48 -7.72 6.15
C GLY A 39 -5.54 -8.55 5.44
N GLU A 40 -5.14 -9.61 4.73
CA GLU A 40 -6.03 -10.44 3.93
C GLU A 40 -6.47 -11.71 4.67
N ASP A 41 -7.37 -12.48 4.06
CA ASP A 41 -7.83 -13.76 4.58
C ASP A 41 -6.63 -14.68 4.89
N PRO A 42 -6.55 -15.25 6.11
CA PRO A 42 -5.41 -16.04 6.53
C PRO A 42 -5.14 -17.27 5.67
N ASP A 43 -6.17 -17.93 5.21
CA ASP A 43 -6.03 -19.19 4.44
C ASP A 43 -5.54 -18.87 3.02
N ALA A 44 -6.09 -17.82 2.39
CA ALA A 44 -5.62 -17.33 1.10
C ALA A 44 -4.17 -16.82 1.17
N ALA A 45 -3.83 -16.07 2.21
CA ALA A 45 -2.48 -15.57 2.43
C ALA A 45 -1.46 -16.69 2.63
N ALA A 46 -1.84 -17.76 3.36
CA ALA A 46 -0.99 -18.93 3.57
C ALA A 46 -0.73 -19.70 2.27
N VAL A 47 -1.73 -19.84 1.42
CA VAL A 47 -1.57 -20.48 0.09
C VAL A 47 -0.60 -19.68 -0.76
N LEU A 48 -0.74 -18.34 -0.82
CA LEU A 48 0.17 -17.50 -1.58
C LEU A 48 1.61 -17.58 -1.06
N GLU A 49 1.81 -17.51 0.25
CA GLU A 49 3.14 -17.60 0.86
C GLU A 49 3.80 -18.97 0.54
N ASP A 50 3.05 -20.06 0.59
CA ASP A 50 3.53 -21.39 0.22
C ASP A 50 3.93 -21.46 -1.27
N VAL A 51 3.15 -20.86 -2.17
CA VAL A 51 3.51 -20.76 -3.59
C VAL A 51 4.80 -19.97 -3.78
N PHE A 52 4.95 -18.81 -3.12
CA PHE A 52 6.18 -18.03 -3.19
C PHE A 52 7.41 -18.84 -2.76
N ARG A 53 7.30 -19.53 -1.63
CA ARG A 53 8.39 -20.38 -1.11
C ARG A 53 8.73 -21.54 -2.05
N ARG A 54 7.72 -22.26 -2.57
CA ARG A 54 7.92 -23.35 -3.53
C ARG A 54 8.58 -22.90 -4.83
N ARG A 55 8.35 -21.66 -5.24
CA ARG A 55 9.00 -21.04 -6.40
C ARG A 55 10.38 -20.47 -6.09
N GLY A 56 10.89 -20.66 -4.88
CA GLY A 56 12.25 -20.26 -4.49
C GLY A 56 12.37 -18.85 -3.89
N MET A 57 11.26 -18.17 -3.58
CA MET A 57 11.32 -16.90 -2.87
C MET A 57 11.76 -17.12 -1.42
N ASN A 58 12.72 -16.33 -0.94
CA ASN A 58 13.08 -16.31 0.46
C ASN A 58 12.11 -15.37 1.22
N VAL A 59 11.13 -15.95 1.93
CA VAL A 59 10.17 -15.17 2.74
C VAL A 59 10.62 -15.16 4.19
N MET A 60 10.98 -13.98 4.69
CA MET A 60 11.45 -13.72 6.04
C MET A 60 10.33 -13.07 6.87
N ALA A 61 9.49 -13.89 7.47
CA ALA A 61 8.46 -13.44 8.40
C ALA A 61 9.08 -12.98 9.74
N ARG A 62 8.35 -12.15 10.50
CA ARG A 62 8.77 -11.59 11.81
C ARG A 62 10.15 -10.94 11.76
N SER A 63 10.48 -10.35 10.62
CA SER A 63 11.78 -9.73 10.34
C SER A 63 11.56 -8.27 10.01
N ARG A 64 12.01 -7.37 10.86
CA ARG A 64 11.86 -5.93 10.68
C ARG A 64 13.13 -5.33 10.12
N ALA A 65 13.06 -4.71 8.95
CA ALA A 65 14.15 -3.91 8.43
C ALA A 65 14.33 -2.65 9.29
N GLN A 66 15.57 -2.37 9.68
CA GLN A 66 15.96 -1.20 10.45
C GLN A 66 16.61 -0.14 9.57
N SER A 67 17.43 -0.57 8.62
CA SER A 67 18.09 0.32 7.67
C SER A 67 18.36 -0.36 6.35
N ALA A 68 18.50 0.44 5.30
CA ALA A 68 18.99 0.00 4.00
C ALA A 68 20.07 0.99 3.55
N LYS A 69 21.20 0.49 3.07
CA LYS A 69 22.30 1.33 2.57
C LYS A 69 22.90 0.70 1.33
N ARG A 70 23.43 1.55 0.44
CA ARG A 70 24.26 1.10 -0.67
C ARG A 70 25.69 0.88 -0.23
N VAL A 71 26.27 -0.25 -0.59
CA VAL A 71 27.67 -0.61 -0.31
C VAL A 71 28.28 -1.11 -1.62
N GLY A 72 29.07 -0.25 -2.28
CA GLY A 72 29.54 -0.53 -3.64
C GLY A 72 28.38 -0.70 -4.62
N ASP A 73 28.36 -1.82 -5.32
CA ASP A 73 27.32 -2.16 -6.29
C ASP A 73 26.12 -2.89 -5.69
N ARG A 74 26.14 -3.11 -4.37
CA ARG A 74 25.11 -3.88 -3.67
C ARG A 74 24.34 -3.00 -2.67
N VAL A 75 23.21 -3.52 -2.23
CA VAL A 75 22.43 -2.96 -1.13
C VAL A 75 22.45 -3.92 0.04
N GLU A 76 22.72 -3.39 1.22
CA GLU A 76 22.61 -4.09 2.49
C GLU A 76 21.39 -3.61 3.25
N VAL A 77 20.54 -4.54 3.67
CA VAL A 77 19.41 -4.30 4.57
C VAL A 77 19.72 -4.93 5.91
N THR A 78 19.83 -4.10 6.95
CA THR A 78 20.04 -4.56 8.33
C THR A 78 18.66 -4.76 8.98
N LEU A 79 18.46 -5.91 9.59
CA LEU A 79 17.26 -6.23 10.37
C LEU A 79 17.46 -5.84 11.84
N SER A 80 16.35 -5.67 12.56
CA SER A 80 16.35 -5.29 13.98
C SER A 80 17.01 -6.32 14.91
N ASP A 81 17.17 -7.56 14.46
CA ASP A 81 17.87 -8.63 15.18
C ASP A 81 19.36 -8.75 14.84
N GLY A 82 19.88 -7.80 14.05
CA GLY A 82 21.29 -7.74 13.67
C GLY A 82 21.65 -8.53 12.39
N ARG A 83 20.76 -9.33 11.83
CA ARG A 83 21.00 -9.98 10.54
C ARG A 83 21.14 -8.94 9.43
N VAL A 84 22.00 -9.22 8.46
CA VAL A 84 22.18 -8.39 7.26
C VAL A 84 21.82 -9.21 6.03
N ILE A 85 21.01 -8.64 5.16
CA ILE A 85 20.62 -9.22 3.88
C ILE A 85 21.25 -8.37 2.78
N THR A 86 21.88 -9.02 1.81
CA THR A 86 22.53 -8.33 0.69
C THR A 86 21.83 -8.69 -0.61
N GLY A 87 21.62 -7.68 -1.46
CA GLY A 87 21.02 -7.84 -2.78
C GLY A 87 21.57 -6.83 -3.78
N SER A 88 21.17 -6.94 -5.05
CA SER A 88 21.50 -5.92 -6.06
C SER A 88 20.65 -4.67 -5.90
N HIS A 89 19.39 -4.83 -5.47
CA HIS A 89 18.40 -3.76 -5.30
C HIS A 89 17.53 -4.00 -4.08
N CYS A 90 16.98 -2.91 -3.54
CA CYS A 90 15.99 -2.96 -2.46
C CYS A 90 14.78 -2.12 -2.86
N LEU A 91 13.59 -2.72 -2.73
CA LEU A 91 12.29 -2.05 -2.87
C LEU A 91 11.70 -1.86 -1.47
N MET A 92 11.37 -0.60 -1.14
CA MET A 92 10.67 -0.26 0.09
C MET A 92 9.15 -0.20 -0.19
N ALA A 93 8.40 -1.17 0.33
CA ALA A 93 6.94 -1.30 0.19
C ALA A 93 6.26 -1.29 1.56
N VAL A 94 6.62 -0.30 2.39
CA VAL A 94 6.25 -0.24 3.81
C VAL A 94 4.96 0.54 4.09
N GLY A 95 4.21 0.87 3.05
CA GLY A 95 2.97 1.65 3.10
C GLY A 95 3.14 3.06 2.54
N ALA A 96 2.07 3.84 2.62
CA ALA A 96 2.04 5.22 2.16
C ALA A 96 1.42 6.10 3.26
N ILE A 97 1.84 7.35 3.30
CA ILE A 97 1.24 8.41 4.10
C ILE A 97 0.65 9.45 3.15
N PRO A 98 -0.47 10.10 3.50
CA PRO A 98 -1.05 11.14 2.65
C PRO A 98 -0.10 12.33 2.56
N ASN A 99 0.07 12.88 1.36
CA ASN A 99 0.93 14.03 1.13
C ASN A 99 0.10 15.32 1.26
N THR A 100 -0.35 15.61 2.48
CA THR A 100 -1.24 16.72 2.83
C THR A 100 -0.55 17.85 3.59
N GLU A 101 0.71 17.68 3.95
CA GLU A 101 1.49 18.68 4.70
C GLU A 101 1.77 19.92 3.85
N CYS A 102 1.78 21.08 4.50
CA CYS A 102 2.14 22.38 3.90
C CYS A 102 1.27 22.79 2.70
N MET A 103 0.02 22.32 2.61
CA MET A 103 -0.93 22.68 1.55
C MET A 103 -1.93 23.75 1.95
N GLY A 104 -1.88 24.29 3.17
CA GLY A 104 -2.86 25.27 3.65
C GLY A 104 -4.26 24.70 3.84
N LEU A 105 -4.39 23.39 4.04
CA LEU A 105 -5.71 22.73 4.11
C LEU A 105 -6.47 23.12 5.37
N GLU A 106 -5.82 23.16 6.52
CA GLU A 106 -6.46 23.50 7.78
C GLU A 106 -6.82 25.00 7.82
N GLU A 107 -5.96 25.87 7.27
CA GLU A 107 -6.23 27.29 7.09
C GLU A 107 -7.43 27.54 6.17
N ALA A 108 -7.64 26.66 5.18
CA ALA A 108 -8.81 26.68 4.31
C ALA A 108 -10.08 26.08 4.95
N GLY A 109 -9.99 25.58 6.19
CA GLY A 109 -11.11 24.96 6.91
C GLY A 109 -11.30 23.48 6.60
N VAL A 110 -10.35 22.83 5.95
CA VAL A 110 -10.35 21.39 5.68
C VAL A 110 -9.80 20.63 6.89
N ARG A 111 -10.61 19.78 7.49
CA ARG A 111 -10.20 18.94 8.62
C ARG A 111 -9.39 17.74 8.16
N LEU A 112 -8.24 17.51 8.79
CA LEU A 112 -7.47 16.28 8.65
C LEU A 112 -7.81 15.29 9.77
N ARG A 113 -7.63 14.01 9.50
CA ARG A 113 -7.63 12.95 10.51
C ARG A 113 -6.27 12.90 11.20
N GLU A 114 -6.15 12.23 12.34
CA GLU A 114 -4.85 12.00 13.02
C GLU A 114 -3.81 11.32 12.10
N SER A 115 -4.27 10.53 11.14
CA SER A 115 -3.42 9.87 10.14
C SER A 115 -2.98 10.77 8.98
N GLY A 116 -3.33 12.08 9.01
CA GLY A 116 -3.04 13.04 7.94
C GLY A 116 -4.02 13.00 6.76
N HIS A 117 -4.93 12.03 6.68
CA HIS A 117 -5.91 11.95 5.60
C HIS A 117 -6.99 13.05 5.73
N ILE A 118 -7.48 13.54 4.59
CA ILE A 118 -8.57 14.51 4.54
C ILE A 118 -9.87 13.83 4.99
N TRP A 119 -10.54 14.42 5.98
CA TRP A 119 -11.87 13.99 6.35
C TRP A 119 -12.88 14.33 5.27
N THR A 120 -13.71 13.35 4.89
CA THR A 120 -14.83 13.54 3.95
C THR A 120 -16.09 12.87 4.46
N ASP A 121 -17.23 13.41 4.04
CA ASP A 121 -18.52 12.76 4.21
C ASP A 121 -18.79 11.71 3.11
N LYS A 122 -20.01 11.15 3.11
CA LYS A 122 -20.42 10.08 2.18
C LYS A 122 -20.52 10.51 0.71
N VAL A 123 -20.50 11.81 0.43
CA VAL A 123 -20.50 12.38 -0.92
C VAL A 123 -19.21 13.10 -1.25
N SER A 124 -18.14 12.75 -0.52
CA SER A 124 -16.78 13.27 -0.71
C SER A 124 -16.58 14.76 -0.40
N ARG A 125 -17.53 15.43 0.30
CA ARG A 125 -17.32 16.79 0.77
C ARG A 125 -16.35 16.80 1.94
N THR A 126 -15.49 17.80 1.97
CA THR A 126 -14.66 18.13 3.15
C THR A 126 -15.46 18.98 4.14
N THR A 127 -14.81 19.44 5.21
CA THR A 127 -15.39 20.40 6.14
C THR A 127 -15.42 21.85 5.61
N ALA A 128 -14.60 22.15 4.61
CA ALA A 128 -14.58 23.46 3.97
C ALA A 128 -15.68 23.55 2.89
N PRO A 129 -16.50 24.64 2.87
CA PRO A 129 -17.53 24.80 1.87
C PRO A 129 -16.99 24.82 0.43
N GLY A 130 -17.59 24.04 -0.47
CA GLY A 130 -17.21 23.97 -1.88
C GLY A 130 -15.93 23.16 -2.15
N VAL A 131 -15.31 22.56 -1.13
CA VAL A 131 -14.09 21.74 -1.27
C VAL A 131 -14.44 20.25 -1.10
N TYR A 132 -13.97 19.46 -2.05
CA TYR A 132 -14.15 17.99 -2.09
C TYR A 132 -12.79 17.30 -2.12
N ALA A 133 -12.74 16.05 -1.66
CA ALA A 133 -11.56 15.21 -1.77
C ALA A 133 -11.95 13.78 -2.18
N ALA A 134 -11.15 13.15 -3.04
CA ALA A 134 -11.36 11.81 -3.55
C ALA A 134 -10.05 11.04 -3.67
N GLY A 135 -10.12 9.73 -3.58
CA GLY A 135 -8.97 8.82 -3.69
C GLY A 135 -8.23 8.61 -2.38
N ASP A 136 -6.99 8.17 -2.51
CA ASP A 136 -6.13 7.70 -1.40
C ASP A 136 -5.99 8.74 -0.29
N VAL A 137 -5.99 10.01 -0.64
CA VAL A 137 -5.89 11.12 0.31
C VAL A 137 -7.04 11.16 1.33
N THR A 138 -8.18 10.50 1.04
CA THR A 138 -9.31 10.39 1.97
C THR A 138 -9.15 9.28 3.01
N GLY A 139 -8.23 8.33 2.78
CA GLY A 139 -8.00 7.17 3.63
C GLY A 139 -9.17 6.18 3.70
N VAL A 140 -10.09 6.20 2.71
CA VAL A 140 -11.25 5.29 2.68
C VAL A 140 -10.83 3.92 2.16
N PHE A 141 -10.37 3.84 0.93
CA PHE A 141 -9.72 2.69 0.31
C PHE A 141 -8.70 3.19 -0.72
N ALA A 142 -7.49 2.67 -0.69
CA ALA A 142 -6.44 3.00 -1.67
C ALA A 142 -6.62 2.17 -2.95
N LEU A 143 -7.71 2.44 -3.68
CA LEU A 143 -8.11 1.75 -4.91
C LEU A 143 -8.51 2.76 -5.99
N ALA A 144 -7.98 2.59 -7.19
CA ALA A 144 -8.29 3.47 -8.33
C ALA A 144 -9.79 3.52 -8.65
N SER A 145 -10.49 2.39 -8.51
CA SER A 145 -11.95 2.30 -8.71
C SER A 145 -12.71 3.14 -7.67
N VAL A 146 -12.26 3.15 -6.43
CA VAL A 146 -12.84 3.97 -5.35
C VAL A 146 -12.57 5.45 -5.62
N ALA A 147 -11.35 5.81 -5.98
CA ALA A 147 -10.99 7.19 -6.33
C ALA A 147 -11.86 7.74 -7.47
N ALA A 148 -12.03 6.96 -8.54
CA ALA A 148 -12.86 7.34 -9.68
C ALA A 148 -14.35 7.51 -9.28
N MET A 149 -14.88 6.61 -8.45
CA MET A 149 -16.25 6.71 -7.99
C MET A 149 -16.46 7.89 -7.02
N GLN A 150 -15.55 8.10 -6.09
CA GLN A 150 -15.58 9.27 -5.20
C GLN A 150 -15.55 10.58 -5.98
N GLY A 151 -14.68 10.69 -6.99
CA GLY A 151 -14.59 11.89 -7.84
C GLY A 151 -15.88 12.12 -8.62
N ARG A 152 -16.49 11.06 -9.17
CA ARG A 152 -17.80 11.14 -9.87
C ARG A 152 -18.91 11.61 -8.93
N ILE A 153 -19.01 11.03 -7.75
CA ILE A 153 -20.02 11.40 -6.73
C ILE A 153 -19.82 12.85 -6.31
N ALA A 154 -18.58 13.28 -6.07
CA ALA A 154 -18.24 14.64 -5.73
C ALA A 154 -18.74 15.66 -6.77
N MET A 155 -18.48 15.38 -8.05
CA MET A 155 -18.89 16.26 -9.15
C MET A 155 -20.39 16.33 -9.34
N TYR A 156 -21.10 15.19 -9.31
CA TYR A 156 -22.56 15.19 -9.39
C TYR A 156 -23.19 15.94 -8.22
N HIS A 157 -22.68 15.69 -7.00
CA HIS A 157 -23.17 16.43 -5.83
C HIS A 157 -22.89 17.93 -5.93
N PHE A 158 -21.72 18.32 -6.42
CA PHE A 158 -21.36 19.73 -6.63
C PHE A 158 -22.31 20.42 -7.64
N LEU A 159 -22.71 19.70 -8.69
CA LEU A 159 -23.64 20.20 -9.71
C LEU A 159 -25.11 20.19 -9.26
N GLY A 160 -25.41 19.71 -8.06
CA GLY A 160 -26.76 19.65 -7.51
C GLY A 160 -27.57 18.42 -7.93
N ASP A 161 -26.91 17.43 -8.56
CA ASP A 161 -27.57 16.18 -8.96
C ASP A 161 -27.83 15.29 -7.73
N ALA A 162 -28.88 14.48 -7.82
CA ALA A 162 -29.14 13.45 -6.83
C ALA A 162 -28.09 12.32 -6.93
N VAL A 163 -27.33 12.10 -5.86
CA VAL A 163 -26.29 11.07 -5.83
C VAL A 163 -26.50 10.10 -4.66
N ALA A 164 -26.26 8.82 -4.93
CA ALA A 164 -26.15 7.81 -3.89
C ALA A 164 -24.69 7.75 -3.37
N PRO A 165 -24.49 7.64 -2.05
CA PRO A 165 -23.17 7.41 -1.49
C PRO A 165 -22.53 6.13 -2.02
N LEU A 166 -21.19 6.09 -2.10
CA LEU A 166 -20.45 4.87 -2.41
C LEU A 166 -20.75 3.78 -1.36
N ASN A 167 -21.21 2.63 -1.82
CA ASN A 167 -21.40 1.47 -0.96
C ASN A 167 -20.08 0.73 -0.77
N LEU A 168 -19.41 0.98 0.35
CA LEU A 168 -18.10 0.38 0.66
C LEU A 168 -18.15 -1.15 0.85
N LYS A 169 -19.32 -1.74 1.09
CA LYS A 169 -19.49 -3.20 1.24
C LYS A 169 -19.42 -3.95 -0.10
N THR A 170 -19.59 -3.25 -1.21
CA THR A 170 -19.58 -3.85 -2.56
C THR A 170 -18.31 -3.50 -3.35
N VAL A 171 -17.32 -2.87 -2.71
CA VAL A 171 -16.06 -2.56 -3.36
C VAL A 171 -15.23 -3.83 -3.48
N SER A 172 -14.84 -4.17 -4.71
CA SER A 172 -13.91 -5.26 -4.98
C SER A 172 -12.48 -4.80 -4.69
N SER A 173 -11.74 -5.63 -3.96
CA SER A 173 -10.30 -5.45 -3.75
C SER A 173 -9.58 -6.69 -4.27
N ASN A 174 -8.57 -6.51 -5.10
CA ASN A 174 -7.80 -7.59 -5.70
C ASN A 174 -6.33 -7.45 -5.34
N VAL A 175 -5.65 -8.57 -5.18
CA VAL A 175 -4.20 -8.66 -5.09
C VAL A 175 -3.72 -9.35 -6.36
N PHE A 176 -2.93 -8.65 -7.16
CA PHE A 176 -2.45 -9.13 -8.46
C PHE A 176 -1.17 -9.93 -8.28
N THR A 177 -1.32 -11.20 -7.95
CA THR A 177 -0.24 -12.17 -7.87
C THR A 177 -0.49 -13.30 -8.87
N ASP A 178 0.56 -14.02 -9.22
CA ASP A 178 0.48 -15.30 -9.88
C ASP A 178 0.55 -16.36 -8.79
N PRO A 179 -0.62 -17.00 -8.49
CA PRO A 179 -0.73 -17.87 -7.33
C PRO A 179 0.12 -19.10 -7.40
#